data_a2e0550febd97ca06d4a065f1124ba64
#
_entry.id   a2e0550febd97ca06d4a065f1124ba64
#
_cell.length_a   1.000
_cell.length_b   1.000
_cell.length_c   1.000
_cell.angle_alpha   90.00
_cell.angle_beta   90.00
_cell.angle_gamma   90.00
#
_symmetry.space_group_name_H-M   'P 1'
#
loop_
_entity.id
_entity.type
_entity.pdbx_description
1 polymer ?
#
loop_
_entity_poly.entity_id
_entity_poly.type
_entity_poly.pdbx_seq_one_letter_code
_entity_poly.pdbx_strand_id
1 'polypeptide(L)'
;MGKYFGTDGFRGEANMNLTADHAYKVGRFLGWYYSELKKRNGIDGPARIVIGKDTRRSSYMFEYCLIGGLVASGADAYMLHVTTTPSVSYIARVDEFDCGIMISASHNPYYDNGIKLINSCGEKMDEETISYIENYLDGEVELFGEKWTEVPYAHKDKIGCTVDYVSGRNRYI
;
A
#
# COMPACT_ATOMS: atom_id res chain seq x y z
N MET A 1 -8.00 -6.27 16.74
CA MET A 1 -6.59 -6.09 16.36
C MET A 1 -6.12 -7.30 15.55
N GLY A 2 -5.44 -7.06 14.47
CA GLY A 2 -5.04 -8.10 13.56
C GLY A 2 -3.74 -8.80 13.96
N LYS A 3 -3.38 -9.79 13.16
CA LYS A 3 -2.18 -10.62 13.36
C LYS A 3 -0.88 -9.86 13.08
N TYR A 4 -0.89 -8.98 12.07
CA TYR A 4 0.27 -8.18 11.67
C TYR A 4 0.03 -6.70 11.89
N PHE A 5 -1.18 -6.22 11.60
CA PHE A 5 -1.53 -4.81 11.68
C PHE A 5 -2.17 -4.49 13.04
N GLY A 6 -1.52 -3.62 13.79
CA GLY A 6 -2.07 -3.06 15.01
C GLY A 6 -2.76 -1.74 14.75
N THR A 7 -3.02 -0.98 15.81
CA THR A 7 -3.70 0.32 15.76
C THR A 7 -2.96 1.31 14.85
N ASP A 8 -1.62 1.25 14.84
CA ASP A 8 -0.76 2.18 14.10
C ASP A 8 -0.14 1.54 12.84
N GLY A 9 -0.78 0.52 12.29
CA GLY A 9 -0.30 -0.17 11.11
C GLY A 9 0.58 -1.38 11.44
N PHE A 10 1.30 -1.86 10.45
CA PHE A 10 2.23 -2.98 10.59
C PHE A 10 3.59 -2.42 11.01
N ARG A 11 3.94 -2.55 12.27
CA ARG A 11 5.18 -2.01 12.83
C ARG A 11 6.11 -3.12 13.29
N GLY A 12 7.40 -2.86 13.23
CA GLY A 12 8.42 -3.75 13.75
C GLY A 12 9.81 -3.30 13.35
N GLU A 13 10.80 -4.04 13.84
CA GLU A 13 12.18 -3.82 13.42
C GLU A 13 12.33 -4.25 11.97
N ALA A 14 12.94 -3.38 11.16
CA ALA A 14 13.08 -3.61 9.72
C ALA A 14 13.86 -4.90 9.44
N ASN A 15 13.28 -5.76 8.61
CA ASN A 15 13.82 -7.07 8.22
C ASN A 15 13.97 -8.09 9.36
N MET A 16 13.39 -7.79 10.51
CA MET A 16 13.26 -8.75 11.61
C MET A 16 11.79 -9.16 11.77
N ASN A 17 10.92 -8.22 12.06
CA ASN A 17 9.49 -8.43 12.24
C ASN A 17 8.68 -7.97 11.04
N LEU A 18 9.07 -6.82 10.48
CA LEU A 18 8.51 -6.25 9.26
C LEU A 18 9.59 -6.34 8.18
N THR A 19 9.42 -7.27 7.24
CA THR A 19 10.46 -7.56 6.25
C THR A 19 10.16 -6.95 4.88
N ALA A 20 11.20 -6.92 4.03
CA ALA A 20 11.05 -6.52 2.64
C ALA A 20 10.00 -7.39 1.92
N ASP A 21 9.96 -8.69 2.23
CA ASP A 21 8.98 -9.61 1.65
C ASP A 21 7.56 -9.26 2.08
N HIS A 22 7.34 -8.91 3.35
CA HIS A 22 6.05 -8.44 3.82
C HIS A 22 5.57 -7.23 3.02
N ALA A 23 6.45 -6.25 2.83
CA ALA A 23 6.12 -5.03 2.09
C ALA A 23 5.76 -5.35 0.64
N TYR A 24 6.54 -6.21 -0.01
CA TYR A 24 6.25 -6.64 -1.37
C TYR A 24 4.86 -7.29 -1.47
N LYS A 25 4.55 -8.18 -0.53
CA LYS A 25 3.26 -8.88 -0.51
C LYS A 25 2.10 -7.94 -0.24
N VAL A 26 2.27 -6.98 0.66
CA VAL A 26 1.25 -5.96 0.89
C VAL A 26 0.96 -5.21 -0.41
N GLY A 27 2.00 -4.81 -1.13
CA GLY A 27 1.86 -4.17 -2.44
C GLY A 27 1.16 -5.07 -3.46
N ARG A 28 1.54 -6.34 -3.52
CA ARG A 28 0.92 -7.33 -4.41
C ARG A 28 -0.59 -7.42 -4.16
N PHE A 29 -0.98 -7.55 -2.91
CA PHE A 29 -2.39 -7.66 -2.56
C PHE A 29 -3.15 -6.38 -2.88
N LEU A 30 -2.66 -5.23 -2.45
CA LEU A 30 -3.35 -3.97 -2.65
C LEU A 30 -3.53 -3.65 -4.13
N GLY A 31 -2.49 -3.86 -4.92
CA GLY A 31 -2.55 -3.62 -6.36
C GLY A 31 -3.60 -4.49 -7.05
N TRP A 32 -3.64 -5.76 -6.71
CA TRP A 32 -4.63 -6.69 -7.25
C TRP A 32 -6.04 -6.38 -6.74
N TYR A 33 -6.19 -6.22 -5.44
CA TYR A 33 -7.50 -6.06 -4.79
C TYR A 33 -8.24 -4.83 -5.32
N TYR A 34 -7.59 -3.68 -5.33
CA TYR A 34 -8.24 -2.45 -5.78
C TYR A 34 -8.46 -2.42 -7.29
N SER A 35 -7.59 -3.04 -8.07
CA SER A 35 -7.80 -3.18 -9.51
C SER A 35 -8.98 -4.10 -9.80
N GLU A 36 -9.12 -5.19 -9.06
CA GLU A 36 -10.22 -6.12 -9.19
C GLU A 36 -11.56 -5.49 -8.77
N LEU A 37 -11.56 -4.70 -7.69
CA LEU A 37 -12.75 -3.96 -7.26
C LEU A 37 -13.24 -2.99 -8.34
N LYS A 38 -12.32 -2.25 -8.94
CA LYS A 38 -12.68 -1.31 -10.03
C LYS A 38 -13.29 -2.07 -11.20
N LYS A 39 -12.67 -3.14 -11.61
CA LYS A 39 -13.15 -3.97 -12.71
C LYS A 39 -14.57 -4.51 -12.45
N ARG A 40 -14.80 -5.01 -11.24
CA ARG A 40 -16.12 -5.55 -10.86
C ARG A 40 -17.19 -4.48 -10.75
N ASN A 41 -16.80 -3.25 -10.47
CA ASN A 41 -17.72 -2.11 -10.41
C ASN A 41 -17.85 -1.37 -11.75
N GLY A 42 -17.30 -1.92 -12.82
CA GLY A 42 -17.40 -1.35 -14.16
C GLY A 42 -16.60 -0.05 -14.34
N ILE A 43 -15.60 0.18 -13.51
CA ILE A 43 -14.75 1.37 -13.60
C ILE A 43 -13.51 1.02 -14.40
N ASP A 44 -13.26 1.76 -15.48
CA ASP A 44 -12.10 1.54 -16.35
C ASP A 44 -10.81 2.07 -15.71
N GLY A 45 -9.70 1.49 -16.13
CA GLY A 45 -8.38 1.92 -15.74
C GLY A 45 -7.82 1.15 -14.54
N PRO A 46 -6.52 1.31 -14.29
CA PRO A 46 -5.86 0.64 -13.16
C PRO A 46 -6.20 1.32 -11.83
N ALA A 47 -6.02 0.59 -10.75
CA ALA A 47 -6.07 1.19 -9.42
C ALA A 47 -4.94 2.21 -9.30
N ARG A 48 -5.18 3.29 -8.57
CA ARG A 48 -4.22 4.35 -8.31
C ARG A 48 -3.97 4.40 -6.80
N ILE A 49 -2.72 4.22 -6.43
CA ILE A 49 -2.34 4.15 -5.01
C ILE A 49 -1.22 5.16 -4.76
N VAL A 50 -1.40 6.00 -3.76
CA VAL A 50 -0.43 7.04 -3.41
C VAL A 50 0.42 6.57 -2.24
N ILE A 51 1.71 6.83 -2.28
CA ILE A 51 2.65 6.36 -1.26
C ILE A 51 3.57 7.49 -0.82
N GLY A 52 3.74 7.62 0.50
CA GLY A 52 4.68 8.53 1.11
C GLY A 52 5.55 7.82 2.12
N LYS A 53 6.63 8.45 2.52
CA LYS A 53 7.59 7.88 3.47
C LYS A 53 8.23 8.95 4.32
N ASP A 54 8.77 8.53 5.48
CA ASP A 54 9.67 9.36 6.25
C ASP A 54 11.13 9.15 5.79
N THR A 55 12.08 9.73 6.52
CA THR A 55 13.49 9.73 6.12
C THR A 55 14.28 8.53 6.64
N ARG A 56 13.66 7.54 7.26
CA ARG A 56 14.36 6.36 7.76
C ARG A 56 15.04 5.62 6.61
N ARG A 57 16.21 5.06 6.86
CA ARG A 57 16.93 4.28 5.84
C ARG A 57 16.04 3.17 5.26
N SER A 58 15.37 2.42 6.12
CA SER A 58 14.51 1.32 5.68
C SER A 58 13.26 1.76 4.93
N SER A 59 12.85 3.03 5.06
CA SER A 59 11.69 3.55 4.33
C SER A 59 11.90 3.49 2.82
N TYR A 60 13.12 3.72 2.34
CA TYR A 60 13.44 3.61 0.91
C TYR A 60 13.31 2.17 0.43
N MET A 61 13.82 1.22 1.21
CA MET A 61 13.70 -0.21 0.91
C MET A 61 12.23 -0.62 0.84
N PHE A 62 11.44 -0.27 1.86
CA PHE A 62 10.03 -0.62 1.89
C PHE A 62 9.23 0.04 0.77
N GLU A 63 9.57 1.27 0.44
CA GLU A 63 8.94 1.96 -0.69
C GLU A 63 9.14 1.19 -1.98
N TYR A 64 10.36 0.79 -2.30
CA TYR A 64 10.64 0.03 -3.52
C TYR A 64 9.91 -1.31 -3.53
N CYS A 65 9.87 -2.00 -2.40
CA CYS A 65 9.17 -3.28 -2.30
C CYS A 65 7.66 -3.13 -2.49
N LEU A 66 7.06 -2.13 -1.86
CA LEU A 66 5.63 -1.84 -2.01
C LEU A 66 5.31 -1.47 -3.46
N ILE A 67 6.09 -0.57 -4.04
CA ILE A 67 5.89 -0.14 -5.43
C ILE A 67 6.01 -1.32 -6.37
N GLY A 68 7.04 -2.15 -6.21
CA GLY A 68 7.21 -3.35 -7.03
C GLY A 68 6.00 -4.26 -6.96
N GLY A 69 5.47 -4.48 -5.77
CA GLY A 69 4.27 -5.28 -5.58
C GLY A 69 3.04 -4.68 -6.24
N LEU A 70 2.84 -3.37 -6.08
CA LEU A 70 1.70 -2.66 -6.67
C LEU A 70 1.69 -2.77 -8.20
N VAL A 71 2.80 -2.44 -8.84
CA VAL A 71 2.88 -2.43 -10.31
C VAL A 71 2.86 -3.85 -10.88
N ALA A 72 3.44 -4.82 -10.17
CA ALA A 72 3.39 -6.23 -10.56
C ALA A 72 1.96 -6.77 -10.57
N SER A 73 1.08 -6.18 -9.79
CA SER A 73 -0.33 -6.57 -9.69
C SER A 73 -1.26 -5.67 -10.51
N GLY A 74 -0.72 -4.72 -11.27
CA GLY A 74 -1.50 -3.92 -12.20
C GLY A 74 -1.98 -2.57 -11.69
N ALA A 75 -1.54 -2.12 -10.53
CA ALA A 75 -1.88 -0.80 -10.02
C ALA A 75 -0.79 0.23 -10.38
N ASP A 76 -1.19 1.47 -10.51
CA ASP A 76 -0.24 2.58 -10.66
C ASP A 76 0.14 3.12 -9.28
N ALA A 77 1.42 3.31 -9.07
CA ALA A 77 1.97 3.81 -7.80
C ALA A 77 2.40 5.26 -7.97
N TYR A 78 1.78 6.15 -7.18
CA TYR A 78 2.06 7.59 -7.21
C TYR A 78 2.93 7.94 -6.00
N MET A 79 4.15 8.38 -6.26
CA MET A 79 5.15 8.61 -5.23
C MET A 79 5.18 10.06 -4.76
N LEU A 80 4.89 10.28 -3.48
CA LEU A 80 5.02 11.60 -2.86
C LEU A 80 6.42 11.83 -2.30
N HIS A 81 7.23 10.77 -2.21
CA HIS A 81 8.56 10.80 -1.59
C HIS A 81 8.47 11.13 -0.10
N VAL A 82 9.40 11.91 0.44
CA VAL A 82 9.42 12.23 1.87
C VAL A 82 8.30 13.21 2.19
N THR A 83 7.41 12.81 3.06
CA THR A 83 6.23 13.60 3.44
C THR A 83 5.69 13.13 4.80
N THR A 84 4.54 13.64 5.20
CA THR A 84 3.91 13.33 6.48
C THR A 84 2.66 12.45 6.28
N THR A 85 2.23 11.77 7.34
CA THR A 85 1.00 10.98 7.31
C THR A 85 -0.23 11.83 6.94
N PRO A 86 -0.44 13.02 7.54
CA PRO A 86 -1.56 13.87 7.15
C PRO A 86 -1.55 14.26 5.67
N SER A 87 -0.37 14.45 5.09
CA SER A 87 -0.23 14.78 3.67
C SER A 87 -0.74 13.62 2.79
N VAL A 88 -0.36 12.40 3.10
CA VAL A 88 -0.82 11.21 2.36
C VAL A 88 -2.34 11.08 2.47
N SER A 89 -2.88 11.23 3.68
CA SER A 89 -4.33 11.13 3.92
C SER A 89 -5.10 12.18 3.13
N TYR A 90 -4.62 13.42 3.15
CA TYR A 90 -5.24 14.53 2.43
C TYR A 90 -5.26 14.26 0.92
N ILE A 91 -4.13 13.88 0.36
CA ILE A 91 -4.00 13.65 -1.08
C ILE A 91 -4.80 12.41 -1.52
N ALA A 92 -4.80 11.36 -0.72
CA ALA A 92 -5.60 10.17 -1.03
C ALA A 92 -7.07 10.52 -1.22
N ARG A 93 -7.60 11.38 -0.36
CA ARG A 93 -8.98 11.83 -0.42
C ARG A 93 -9.24 12.83 -1.55
N VAL A 94 -8.44 13.88 -1.62
CA VAL A 94 -8.68 15.01 -2.53
C VAL A 94 -8.46 14.63 -3.99
N ASP A 95 -7.45 13.83 -4.26
CA ASP A 95 -7.11 13.39 -5.62
C ASP A 95 -7.72 12.04 -5.98
N GLU A 96 -8.62 11.55 -5.14
CA GLU A 96 -9.45 10.36 -5.40
C GLU A 96 -8.62 9.10 -5.69
N PHE A 97 -7.61 8.83 -4.86
CA PHE A 97 -6.87 7.58 -4.92
C PHE A 97 -7.69 6.43 -4.33
N ASP A 98 -7.42 5.22 -4.80
CA ASP A 98 -8.11 4.03 -4.26
C ASP A 98 -7.65 3.74 -2.85
N CYS A 99 -6.37 3.94 -2.56
CA CYS A 99 -5.86 3.93 -1.19
C CYS A 99 -4.54 4.68 -1.11
N GLY A 100 -4.06 4.89 0.11
CA GLY A 100 -2.77 5.49 0.39
C GLY A 100 -1.94 4.62 1.31
N ILE A 101 -0.62 4.78 1.23
CA ILE A 101 0.32 4.05 2.07
C ILE A 101 1.31 5.06 2.65
N MET A 102 1.51 5.00 3.97
CA MET A 102 2.54 5.80 4.62
C MET A 102 3.54 4.89 5.32
N ILE A 103 4.81 5.08 5.00
CA ILE A 103 5.91 4.32 5.58
C ILE A 103 6.55 5.18 6.67
N SER A 104 6.26 4.85 7.92
CA SER A 104 6.78 5.57 9.07
C SER A 104 6.53 4.79 10.36
N ALA A 105 7.44 4.88 11.28
CA ALA A 105 7.25 4.38 12.65
C ALA A 105 7.18 5.51 13.66
N SER A 106 6.93 6.73 13.21
CA SER A 106 6.72 7.90 14.07
C SER A 106 7.91 8.14 15.01
N HIS A 107 7.75 7.90 16.31
CA HIS A 107 8.78 8.16 17.33
C HIS A 107 9.59 6.92 17.72
N ASN A 108 9.38 5.80 17.07
CA ASN A 108 10.10 4.57 17.35
C ASN A 108 11.60 4.71 17.02
N PRO A 109 12.48 3.85 17.58
CA PRO A 109 13.89 3.87 17.24
C PRO A 109 14.16 3.81 15.74
N TYR A 110 15.35 4.25 15.32
CA TYR A 110 15.68 4.40 13.90
C TYR A 110 15.64 3.07 13.11
N TYR A 111 15.84 1.94 13.79
CA TYR A 111 15.86 0.61 13.16
C TYR A 111 14.45 0.02 12.99
N ASP A 112 13.44 0.63 13.59
CA ASP A 112 12.05 0.26 13.40
C ASP A 112 11.45 0.96 12.17
N ASN A 113 10.36 0.40 11.65
CA ASN A 113 9.56 1.07 10.66
C ASN A 113 8.11 0.60 10.76
N GLY A 114 7.26 1.14 9.92
CA GLY A 114 5.86 0.78 9.90
C GLY A 114 5.23 1.08 8.55
N ILE A 115 4.18 0.32 8.24
CA ILE A 115 3.36 0.54 7.05
C ILE A 115 1.95 0.83 7.52
N LYS A 116 1.48 2.05 7.25
CA LYS A 116 0.11 2.48 7.54
C LYS A 116 -0.68 2.49 6.25
N LEU A 117 -1.87 1.91 6.29
CA LEU A 117 -2.77 1.86 5.14
C LEU A 117 -3.94 2.81 5.36
N ILE A 118 -4.24 3.57 4.31
CA ILE A 118 -5.20 4.67 4.34
C ILE A 118 -6.23 4.40 3.24
N ASN A 119 -7.51 4.55 3.56
CA ASN A 119 -8.57 4.32 2.57
C ASN A 119 -8.78 5.56 1.68
N SER A 120 -9.69 5.45 0.73
CA SER A 120 -9.98 6.54 -0.22
C SER A 120 -10.57 7.80 0.42
N CYS A 121 -11.05 7.68 1.65
CA CYS A 121 -11.55 8.83 2.42
C CYS A 121 -10.47 9.52 3.22
N GLY A 122 -9.24 9.06 3.15
CA GLY A 122 -8.12 9.60 3.91
C GLY A 122 -8.08 9.11 5.36
N GLU A 123 -8.81 8.06 5.68
CA GLU A 123 -8.89 7.48 7.02
C GLU A 123 -8.15 6.16 7.09
N LYS A 124 -7.99 5.63 8.29
CA LYS A 124 -7.41 4.30 8.49
C LYS A 124 -8.21 3.27 7.69
N MET A 125 -7.51 2.38 6.99
CA MET A 125 -8.15 1.32 6.21
C MET A 125 -9.03 0.44 7.11
N ASP A 126 -10.17 0.02 6.59
CA ASP A 126 -11.13 -0.80 7.33
C ASP A 126 -10.55 -2.16 7.72
N GLU A 127 -11.01 -2.70 8.85
CA GLU A 127 -10.48 -3.93 9.40
C GLU A 127 -10.75 -5.15 8.53
N GLU A 128 -11.84 -5.13 7.76
CA GLU A 128 -12.14 -6.22 6.83
C GLU A 128 -11.06 -6.32 5.75
N THR A 129 -10.69 -5.22 5.12
CA THR A 129 -9.63 -5.22 4.11
C THR A 129 -8.28 -5.58 4.73
N ILE A 130 -8.00 -5.09 5.92
CA ILE A 130 -6.78 -5.47 6.66
C ILE A 130 -6.73 -6.99 6.88
N SER A 131 -7.85 -7.60 7.25
CA SER A 131 -7.88 -9.05 7.48
C SER A 131 -7.59 -9.83 6.20
N TYR A 132 -8.03 -9.34 5.04
CA TYR A 132 -7.71 -9.97 3.76
C TYR A 132 -6.21 -9.92 3.47
N ILE A 133 -5.58 -8.79 3.77
CA ILE A 133 -4.12 -8.65 3.60
C ILE A 133 -3.39 -9.65 4.50
N GLU A 134 -3.81 -9.74 5.76
CA GLU A 134 -3.18 -10.65 6.72
C GLU A 134 -3.31 -12.10 6.31
N ASN A 135 -4.46 -12.49 5.78
CA ASN A 135 -4.66 -13.85 5.24
C ASN A 135 -3.70 -14.12 4.08
N TYR A 136 -3.52 -13.14 3.20
CA TYR A 136 -2.58 -13.29 2.10
C TYR A 136 -1.13 -13.41 2.59
N LEU A 137 -0.76 -12.66 3.61
CA LEU A 137 0.57 -12.79 4.21
C LEU A 137 0.81 -14.20 4.76
N ASP A 138 -0.24 -14.87 5.18
CA ASP A 138 -0.21 -16.26 5.64
C ASP A 138 -0.36 -17.27 4.49
N GLY A 139 -0.41 -16.81 3.26
CA GLY A 139 -0.37 -17.65 2.07
C GLY A 139 -1.73 -18.01 1.47
N GLU A 140 -2.79 -17.30 1.83
CA GLU A 140 -4.13 -17.68 1.36
C GLU A 140 -5.02 -16.46 1.14
N VAL A 141 -5.75 -16.45 0.00
CA VAL A 141 -6.73 -15.42 -0.30
C VAL A 141 -8.04 -16.09 -0.70
N GLU A 142 -9.12 -15.72 -0.02
CA GLU A 142 -10.47 -16.16 -0.39
C GLU A 142 -11.36 -14.92 -0.52
N LEU A 143 -11.63 -14.52 -1.75
CA LEU A 143 -12.39 -13.32 -2.07
C LEU A 143 -13.18 -13.53 -3.35
N PHE A 144 -14.27 -12.80 -3.51
CA PHE A 144 -15.07 -12.81 -4.73
C PHE A 144 -15.55 -14.21 -5.15
N GLY A 145 -15.73 -15.09 -4.17
CA GLY A 145 -16.16 -16.47 -4.43
C GLY A 145 -15.06 -17.38 -4.95
N GLU A 146 -13.83 -16.97 -4.96
CA GLU A 146 -12.68 -17.73 -5.43
C GLU A 146 -11.59 -17.80 -4.36
N LYS A 147 -10.68 -18.74 -4.57
CA LYS A 147 -9.59 -18.97 -3.61
C LYS A 147 -8.26 -19.02 -4.36
N TRP A 148 -7.28 -18.27 -3.83
CA TRP A 148 -5.92 -18.22 -4.40
C TRP A 148 -4.90 -18.46 -3.30
N THR A 149 -3.77 -19.10 -3.65
CA THR A 149 -2.58 -19.14 -2.80
C THR A 149 -1.63 -18.00 -3.14
N GLU A 150 -1.76 -17.43 -4.35
CA GLU A 150 -1.02 -16.26 -4.81
C GLU A 150 -1.95 -15.42 -5.69
N VAL A 151 -1.87 -14.10 -5.56
CA VAL A 151 -2.64 -13.22 -6.43
C VAL A 151 -2.02 -13.20 -7.83
N PRO A 152 -2.85 -13.05 -8.87
CA PRO A 152 -2.35 -13.06 -10.25
C PRO A 152 -1.39 -11.91 -10.52
N TYR A 153 -0.39 -12.14 -11.35
CA TYR A 153 0.48 -11.08 -11.87
C TYR A 153 -0.19 -10.39 -13.05
N ALA A 154 0.05 -9.10 -13.19
CA ALA A 154 -0.32 -8.37 -14.40
C ALA A 154 0.70 -8.65 -15.50
N HIS A 155 0.26 -8.56 -16.75
CA HIS A 155 1.10 -8.86 -17.91
C HIS A 155 1.01 -7.74 -18.94
N LYS A 156 2.10 -7.56 -19.70
CA LYS A 156 2.17 -6.63 -20.84
C LYS A 156 1.75 -5.22 -20.44
N ASP A 157 0.79 -4.64 -21.12
CA ASP A 157 0.30 -3.29 -20.88
C ASP A 157 -0.55 -3.16 -19.61
N LYS A 158 -0.82 -4.27 -18.91
CA LYS A 158 -1.52 -4.25 -17.62
C LYS A 158 -0.58 -4.10 -16.44
N ILE A 159 0.73 -4.24 -16.63
CA ILE A 159 1.71 -3.95 -15.59
C ILE A 159 1.57 -2.46 -15.25
N GLY A 160 1.51 -2.15 -13.97
CA GLY A 160 1.32 -0.78 -13.50
C GLY A 160 2.53 0.12 -13.78
N CYS A 161 2.29 1.42 -13.70
CA CYS A 161 3.32 2.43 -13.89
C CYS A 161 3.63 3.11 -12.57
N THR A 162 4.82 3.69 -12.48
CA THR A 162 5.19 4.57 -11.37
C THR A 162 5.05 6.01 -11.82
N VAL A 163 4.52 6.85 -10.95
CA VAL A 163 4.32 8.28 -11.23
C VAL A 163 4.98 9.08 -10.12
N ASP A 164 5.86 9.99 -10.49
CA ASP A 164 6.47 10.92 -9.55
C ASP A 164 5.45 12.05 -9.28
N TYR A 165 4.90 12.09 -8.08
CA TYR A 165 3.77 12.95 -7.76
C TYR A 165 4.13 14.11 -6.84
N VAL A 166 5.27 14.73 -7.08
CA VAL A 166 5.78 15.87 -6.29
C VAL A 166 4.79 17.04 -6.31
N SER A 167 4.12 17.27 -7.43
CA SER A 167 3.12 18.35 -7.54
C SER A 167 1.97 18.15 -6.55
N GLY A 168 1.54 16.91 -6.34
CA GLY A 168 0.52 16.60 -5.35
C GLY A 168 0.99 16.90 -3.94
N ARG A 169 2.20 16.47 -3.60
CA ARG A 169 2.81 16.75 -2.30
C ARG A 169 2.91 18.25 -2.04
N ASN A 170 3.35 19.00 -3.04
CA ASN A 170 3.57 20.44 -2.88
C ASN A 170 2.27 21.22 -2.63
N ARG A 171 1.14 20.72 -3.11
CA ARG A 171 -0.15 21.37 -2.85
C ARG A 171 -0.57 21.29 -1.38
N TYR A 172 -0.08 20.31 -0.64
CA TYR A 172 -0.41 20.14 0.77
C TYR A 172 0.30 21.18 1.65
N ILE A 173 1.48 21.59 1.25
CA ILE A 173 2.28 22.58 2.01
C ILE A 173 1.58 23.97 2.03
#